data_58a86e3b6249d699979f30e72de6be9c
#
_entry.id   58a86e3b6249d699979f30e72de6be9c
#
_cell.length_a   1.000
_cell.length_b   1.000
_cell.length_c   1.000
_cell.angle_alpha   90.00
_cell.angle_beta   90.00
_cell.angle_gamma   90.00
#
_symmetry.space_group_name_H-M   'P 1'
#
loop_
_entity.id
_entity.type
_entity.pdbx_description
1 polymer ?
#
loop_
_entity_poly.entity_id
_entity_poly.type
_entity_poly.pdbx_seq_one_letter_code
_entity_poly.pdbx_strand_id
1 'polypeptide(L)'
;SVKHIYETGEKSKVAIASERAAKKYGLEIVKGNINDESENTTKFIVIGKKLEYDKFSNRVSIVFSLEDEAGTLYKLLRHFSENNINLKKIESRPISNLPWKYVLYVDFEGNLDDAEVKNAISLIEEKSRYFKLLGNYKSKE
;
A
#
# COMPACT_ATOMS: atom_id res chain seq x y z
N SER A 1 26.36 -8.70 -0.26
CA SER A 1 27.13 -7.59 0.36
C SER A 1 27.90 -8.04 1.60
N VAL A 2 27.32 -8.25 2.79
CA VAL A 2 28.05 -8.65 4.03
C VAL A 2 28.75 -9.99 3.85
N LYS A 3 28.07 -10.99 3.32
CA LYS A 3 28.63 -12.31 3.03
C LYS A 3 29.87 -12.21 2.13
N HIS A 4 29.83 -11.36 1.12
CA HIS A 4 30.95 -11.16 0.21
C HIS A 4 32.19 -10.59 0.93
N ILE A 5 32.03 -9.59 1.80
CA ILE A 5 33.15 -9.04 2.59
C ILE A 5 33.71 -10.10 3.54
N TYR A 6 32.87 -10.88 4.19
CA TYR A 6 33.30 -11.99 5.03
C TYR A 6 34.13 -13.03 4.25
N GLU A 7 33.68 -13.41 3.04
CA GLU A 7 34.35 -14.41 2.21
C GLU A 7 35.68 -13.91 1.58
N THR A 8 35.73 -12.62 1.20
CA THR A 8 36.91 -12.04 0.56
C THR A 8 37.96 -11.56 1.56
N GLY A 9 37.56 -11.21 2.77
CA GLY A 9 38.47 -10.66 3.80
C GLY A 9 39.10 -9.30 3.42
N GLU A 10 38.56 -8.61 2.44
CA GLU A 10 39.11 -7.34 1.95
C GLU A 10 38.86 -6.20 2.95
N LYS A 11 39.94 -5.75 3.62
CA LYS A 11 39.87 -4.67 4.64
C LYS A 11 39.59 -3.27 4.09
N SER A 12 39.70 -3.09 2.77
CA SER A 12 39.41 -1.82 2.07
C SER A 12 37.93 -1.62 1.72
N LYS A 13 37.08 -2.64 1.96
CA LYS A 13 35.68 -2.60 1.59
C LYS A 13 34.77 -2.59 2.81
N VAL A 14 33.67 -1.89 2.71
CA VAL A 14 32.59 -1.88 3.71
C VAL A 14 31.25 -2.28 3.07
N ALA A 15 30.33 -2.81 3.87
CA ALA A 15 28.97 -3.11 3.44
C ALA A 15 27.96 -2.31 4.25
N ILE A 16 26.92 -1.80 3.59
CA ILE A 16 25.72 -1.28 4.25
C ILE A 16 24.84 -2.46 4.57
N ALA A 17 24.51 -2.65 5.84
CA ALA A 17 23.71 -3.78 6.31
C ALA A 17 23.15 -3.53 7.73
N SER A 18 22.32 -4.46 8.22
CA SER A 18 21.82 -4.42 9.59
C SER A 18 22.89 -4.87 10.59
N GLU A 19 22.82 -4.40 11.83
CA GLU A 19 23.67 -4.89 12.94
C GLU A 19 23.57 -6.41 13.12
N ARG A 20 22.37 -6.98 12.91
CA ARG A 20 22.17 -8.43 12.98
C ARG A 20 23.02 -9.18 11.95
N ALA A 21 23.17 -8.60 10.74
CA ALA A 21 24.02 -9.19 9.72
C ALA A 21 25.50 -9.10 10.08
N ALA A 22 25.95 -7.97 10.62
CA ALA A 22 27.33 -7.84 11.11
C ALA A 22 27.64 -8.87 12.20
N LYS A 23 26.78 -8.98 13.22
CA LYS A 23 26.90 -9.97 14.30
C LYS A 23 26.95 -11.42 13.79
N LYS A 24 26.09 -11.75 12.82
CA LYS A 24 26.03 -13.11 12.23
C LYS A 24 27.35 -13.53 11.56
N TYR A 25 28.04 -12.60 10.93
CA TYR A 25 29.28 -12.86 10.20
C TYR A 25 30.54 -12.44 10.98
N GLY A 26 30.42 -12.02 12.25
CA GLY A 26 31.53 -11.60 13.06
C GLY A 26 32.28 -10.37 12.52
N LEU A 27 31.59 -9.49 11.81
CA LEU A 27 32.17 -8.28 11.25
C LEU A 27 31.98 -7.08 12.17
N GLU A 28 32.97 -6.20 12.20
CA GLU A 28 32.95 -4.96 12.97
C GLU A 28 31.99 -3.94 12.36
N ILE A 29 31.27 -3.22 13.23
CA ILE A 29 30.39 -2.11 12.84
C ILE A 29 31.19 -0.82 12.88
N VAL A 30 31.55 -0.31 11.71
CA VAL A 30 32.33 0.91 11.56
C VAL A 30 31.50 2.16 11.89
N LYS A 31 30.23 2.19 11.47
CA LYS A 31 29.31 3.29 11.73
C LYS A 31 27.88 2.76 11.81
N GLY A 32 27.18 3.11 12.87
CA GLY A 32 25.75 2.84 13.04
C GLY A 32 24.87 4.02 12.58
N ASN A 33 23.56 3.76 12.46
CA ASN A 33 22.54 4.79 12.15
C ASN A 33 22.87 5.65 10.94
N ILE A 34 23.19 5.00 9.81
CA ILE A 34 23.57 5.67 8.55
C ILE A 34 22.39 5.94 7.63
N ASN A 35 21.17 5.70 8.08
CA ASN A 35 19.94 6.05 7.36
C ASN A 35 19.79 7.57 7.33
N ASP A 36 19.41 8.12 6.17
CA ASP A 36 19.21 9.57 5.97
C ASP A 36 17.98 10.07 6.71
N GLU A 37 16.96 9.22 6.87
CA GLU A 37 15.73 9.53 7.61
C GLU A 37 15.59 8.64 8.84
N SER A 38 15.27 9.25 9.99
CA SER A 38 15.06 8.54 11.26
C SER A 38 13.81 7.66 11.26
N GLU A 39 12.81 8.02 10.43
CA GLU A 39 11.52 7.32 10.31
C GLU A 39 11.36 6.63 8.96
N ASN A 40 12.15 5.58 8.73
CA ASN A 40 11.98 4.72 7.57
C ASN A 40 11.10 3.53 7.93
N THR A 41 9.81 3.63 7.59
CA THR A 41 8.81 2.60 7.90
C THR A 41 8.46 1.79 6.65
N THR A 42 8.57 0.48 6.74
CA THR A 42 8.09 -0.44 5.70
C THR A 42 6.76 -1.05 6.10
N LYS A 43 5.76 -0.86 5.26
CA LYS A 43 4.43 -1.44 5.45
C LYS A 43 4.35 -2.79 4.74
N PHE A 44 4.05 -3.83 5.48
CA PHE A 44 3.81 -5.17 4.95
C PHE A 44 2.31 -5.43 4.86
N ILE A 45 1.89 -6.05 3.77
CA ILE A 45 0.51 -6.51 3.58
C ILE A 45 0.49 -8.03 3.49
N VAL A 46 -0.53 -8.64 4.07
CA VAL A 46 -0.80 -10.08 3.95
C VAL A 46 -1.80 -10.27 2.82
N ILE A 47 -1.49 -11.14 1.87
CA ILE A 47 -2.36 -11.43 0.72
C ILE A 47 -2.97 -12.81 0.91
N GLY A 48 -4.31 -12.88 0.85
CA GLY A 48 -5.10 -14.10 0.90
C GLY A 48 -5.80 -14.41 -0.43
N LYS A 49 -6.26 -15.65 -0.60
CA LYS A 49 -7.06 -16.07 -1.76
C LYS A 49 -8.55 -15.75 -1.60
N LYS A 50 -9.00 -15.52 -0.39
CA LYS A 50 -10.39 -15.24 -0.04
C LYS A 50 -10.47 -13.90 0.68
N LEU A 51 -11.59 -13.21 0.50
CA LEU A 51 -11.92 -12.04 1.30
C LEU A 51 -12.33 -12.52 2.70
N GLU A 52 -11.54 -12.13 3.69
CA GLU A 52 -11.80 -12.42 5.11
C GLU A 52 -11.76 -11.09 5.86
N TYR A 53 -12.81 -10.79 6.62
CA TYR A 53 -12.90 -9.61 7.47
C TYR A 53 -13.79 -9.89 8.67
N ASP A 54 -13.74 -9.04 9.66
CA ASP A 54 -14.51 -9.13 10.87
C ASP A 54 -15.03 -7.75 11.33
N LYS A 55 -15.75 -7.71 12.43
CA LYS A 55 -16.28 -6.47 13.02
C LYS A 55 -15.20 -5.47 13.49
N PHE A 56 -13.95 -5.88 13.57
CA PHE A 56 -12.81 -5.02 13.94
C PHE A 56 -12.04 -4.51 12.72
N SER A 57 -12.41 -4.94 11.53
CA SER A 57 -11.86 -4.42 10.29
C SER A 57 -12.29 -2.96 10.15
N ASN A 58 -11.32 -2.08 9.89
CA ASN A 58 -11.53 -0.63 9.88
C ASN A 58 -10.92 0.06 8.65
N ARG A 59 -10.38 -0.71 7.72
CA ARG A 59 -9.76 -0.23 6.50
C ARG A 59 -10.23 -1.06 5.32
N VAL A 60 -10.71 -0.39 4.29
CA VAL A 60 -11.10 -1.00 3.02
C VAL A 60 -10.15 -0.54 1.94
N SER A 61 -9.69 -1.47 1.11
CA SER A 61 -8.89 -1.20 -0.09
C SER A 61 -9.63 -1.64 -1.34
N ILE A 62 -9.71 -0.74 -2.30
CA ILE A 62 -10.31 -0.99 -3.61
C ILE A 62 -9.35 -0.57 -4.73
N VAL A 63 -9.54 -1.12 -5.90
CA VAL A 63 -8.91 -0.64 -7.14
C VAL A 63 -9.97 -0.51 -8.21
N PHE A 64 -9.93 0.58 -8.95
CA PHE A 64 -10.86 0.84 -10.04
C PHE A 64 -10.21 1.64 -11.17
N SER A 65 -10.83 1.62 -12.34
CA SER A 65 -10.47 2.50 -13.46
C SER A 65 -11.67 3.31 -13.91
N LEU A 66 -11.40 4.50 -14.38
CA LEU A 66 -12.41 5.47 -14.85
C LEU A 66 -12.23 5.78 -16.32
N GLU A 67 -13.27 6.40 -16.90
CA GLU A 67 -13.15 7.11 -18.18
C GLU A 67 -12.17 8.28 -18.03
N ASP A 68 -11.36 8.51 -19.06
CA ASP A 68 -10.46 9.66 -19.13
C ASP A 68 -11.22 10.90 -19.62
N GLU A 69 -12.07 11.42 -18.75
CA GLU A 69 -12.88 12.60 -18.99
C GLU A 69 -12.77 13.59 -17.83
N ALA A 70 -12.86 14.87 -18.16
CA ALA A 70 -12.81 15.93 -17.17
C ALA A 70 -13.91 15.77 -16.10
N GLY A 71 -13.53 15.80 -14.83
CA GLY A 71 -14.44 15.73 -13.69
C GLY A 71 -14.87 14.31 -13.28
N THR A 72 -14.50 13.25 -14.00
CA THR A 72 -14.91 11.88 -13.66
C THR A 72 -14.41 11.47 -12.27
N LEU A 73 -13.16 11.75 -11.96
CA LEU A 73 -12.59 11.48 -10.63
C LEU A 73 -13.32 12.28 -9.53
N TYR A 74 -13.60 13.55 -9.77
CA TYR A 74 -14.36 14.37 -8.81
C TYR A 74 -15.74 13.79 -8.52
N LYS A 75 -16.48 13.41 -9.58
CA LYS A 75 -17.81 12.80 -9.43
C LYS A 75 -17.77 11.51 -8.61
N LEU A 76 -16.72 10.73 -8.75
CA LEU A 76 -16.54 9.50 -7.99
C LEU A 76 -16.14 9.78 -6.54
N LEU A 77 -15.17 10.67 -6.30
CA LEU A 77 -14.73 11.03 -4.95
C LEU A 77 -15.85 11.66 -4.11
N ARG A 78 -16.82 12.31 -4.74
CA ARG A 78 -18.01 12.84 -4.10
C ARG A 78 -18.78 11.76 -3.32
N HIS A 79 -18.81 10.50 -3.80
CA HIS A 79 -19.51 9.42 -3.10
C HIS A 79 -18.89 9.07 -1.75
N PHE A 80 -17.58 9.21 -1.59
CA PHE A 80 -16.95 9.07 -0.28
C PHE A 80 -17.37 10.20 0.67
N SER A 81 -17.36 11.44 0.20
CA SER A 81 -17.75 12.60 0.99
C SER A 81 -19.22 12.56 1.42
N GLU A 82 -20.13 12.22 0.51
CA GLU A 82 -21.57 12.10 0.76
C GLU A 82 -21.93 10.98 1.76
N ASN A 83 -21.09 9.94 1.82
CA ASN A 83 -21.23 8.85 2.78
C ASN A 83 -20.34 9.03 4.03
N ASN A 84 -19.76 10.22 4.24
CA ASN A 84 -18.90 10.55 5.38
C ASN A 84 -17.72 9.56 5.55
N ILE A 85 -17.15 9.09 4.44
CA ILE A 85 -16.04 8.14 4.43
C ILE A 85 -14.72 8.87 4.25
N ASN A 86 -13.79 8.66 5.16
CA ASN A 86 -12.47 9.28 5.16
C ASN A 86 -11.47 8.49 4.31
N LEU A 87 -10.94 9.13 3.26
CA LEU A 87 -9.87 8.53 2.43
C LEU A 87 -8.52 8.61 3.15
N LYS A 88 -7.77 7.53 3.10
CA LYS A 88 -6.41 7.44 3.66
C LYS A 88 -5.32 7.41 2.59
N LYS A 89 -5.64 6.85 1.43
CA LYS A 89 -4.71 6.77 0.32
C LYS A 89 -5.46 6.85 -0.99
N ILE A 90 -4.88 7.57 -1.94
CA ILE A 90 -5.24 7.49 -3.35
C ILE A 90 -3.95 7.47 -4.16
N GLU A 91 -3.80 6.47 -5.01
CA GLU A 91 -2.59 6.28 -5.82
C GLU A 91 -2.97 5.82 -7.23
N SER A 92 -2.51 6.54 -8.24
CA SER A 92 -2.65 6.14 -9.63
C SER A 92 -1.49 5.25 -10.09
N ARG A 93 -1.80 4.20 -10.82
CA ARG A 93 -0.82 3.32 -11.45
C ARG A 93 -1.15 3.11 -12.92
N PRO A 94 -0.17 3.24 -13.82
CA PRO A 94 -0.39 2.95 -15.23
C PRO A 94 -0.68 1.46 -15.42
N ILE A 95 -1.57 1.15 -16.36
CA ILE A 95 -1.84 -0.23 -16.74
C ILE A 95 -0.76 -0.66 -17.73
N SER A 96 -0.05 -1.76 -17.41
CA SER A 96 0.94 -2.34 -18.30
C SER A 96 0.30 -2.67 -19.67
N ASN A 97 0.99 -2.30 -20.76
CA ASN A 97 0.55 -2.49 -22.14
C ASN A 97 -0.67 -1.68 -22.61
N LEU A 98 -1.17 -0.73 -21.81
CA LEU A 98 -2.22 0.20 -22.22
C LEU A 98 -1.75 1.64 -21.97
N PRO A 99 -1.09 2.29 -22.95
CA PRO A 99 -0.61 3.66 -22.81
C PRO A 99 -1.74 4.61 -22.38
N TRP A 100 -1.42 5.50 -21.45
CA TRP A 100 -2.33 6.54 -20.94
C TRP A 100 -3.56 6.04 -20.18
N LYS A 101 -3.64 4.74 -19.85
CA LYS A 101 -4.68 4.20 -18.99
C LYS A 101 -4.14 3.90 -17.59
N TYR A 102 -4.91 4.29 -16.59
CA TYR A 102 -4.56 4.19 -15.18
C TYR A 102 -5.63 3.45 -14.40
N VAL A 103 -5.19 2.75 -13.35
CA VAL A 103 -6.05 2.30 -12.26
C VAL A 103 -5.74 3.15 -11.03
N LEU A 104 -6.76 3.37 -10.23
CA LEU A 104 -6.68 4.07 -8.96
C LEU A 104 -6.81 3.06 -7.82
N TYR A 105 -5.79 3.01 -6.97
CA TYR A 105 -5.82 2.30 -5.70
C TYR A 105 -6.27 3.27 -4.63
N VAL A 106 -7.30 2.91 -3.90
CA VAL A 106 -7.88 3.75 -2.85
C VAL A 106 -8.02 2.94 -1.57
N ASP A 107 -7.47 3.48 -0.48
CA ASP A 107 -7.69 2.97 0.87
C ASP A 107 -8.54 3.99 1.64
N PHE A 108 -9.56 3.51 2.35
CA PHE A 108 -10.45 4.35 3.14
C PHE A 108 -10.88 3.68 4.45
N GLU A 109 -11.34 4.48 5.39
CA GLU A 109 -11.87 4.01 6.67
C GLU A 109 -13.26 3.42 6.51
N GLY A 110 -13.52 2.29 7.15
CA GLY A 110 -14.82 1.66 7.20
C GLY A 110 -14.77 0.15 7.30
N ASN A 111 -15.94 -0.42 7.49
CA ASN A 111 -16.18 -1.86 7.47
C ASN A 111 -17.17 -2.19 6.36
N LEU A 112 -16.99 -3.32 5.71
CA LEU A 112 -17.92 -3.77 4.65
C LEU A 112 -19.33 -4.07 5.17
N ASP A 113 -19.52 -4.18 6.49
CA ASP A 113 -20.85 -4.32 7.08
C ASP A 113 -21.59 -2.99 7.25
N ASP A 114 -20.88 -1.86 7.22
CA ASP A 114 -21.46 -0.52 7.33
C ASP A 114 -22.31 -0.17 6.09
N ALA A 115 -23.49 0.39 6.30
CA ALA A 115 -24.41 0.74 5.22
C ALA A 115 -23.84 1.81 4.28
N GLU A 116 -23.16 2.80 4.84
CA GLU A 116 -22.51 3.90 4.12
C GLU A 116 -21.39 3.38 3.21
N VAL A 117 -20.60 2.42 3.71
CA VAL A 117 -19.52 1.77 2.95
C VAL A 117 -20.09 0.94 1.81
N LYS A 118 -21.14 0.14 2.06
CA LYS A 118 -21.82 -0.63 1.01
C LYS A 118 -22.38 0.26 -0.09
N ASN A 119 -23.04 1.35 0.31
CA ASN A 119 -23.60 2.31 -0.64
C ASN A 119 -22.53 2.97 -1.50
N ALA A 120 -21.46 3.47 -0.88
CA ALA A 120 -20.35 4.09 -1.60
C ALA A 120 -19.69 3.12 -2.58
N ILE A 121 -19.40 1.89 -2.15
CA ILE A 121 -18.79 0.86 -3.00
C ILE A 121 -19.68 0.54 -4.20
N SER A 122 -20.98 0.35 -3.99
CA SER A 122 -21.92 0.05 -5.08
C SER A 122 -21.95 1.17 -6.13
N LEU A 123 -21.98 2.44 -5.70
CA LEU A 123 -21.98 3.59 -6.60
C LEU A 123 -20.64 3.73 -7.37
N ILE A 124 -19.52 3.41 -6.72
CA ILE A 124 -18.21 3.44 -7.34
C ILE A 124 -18.09 2.31 -8.38
N GLU A 125 -18.52 1.11 -8.04
CA GLU A 125 -18.50 -0.05 -8.92
C GLU A 125 -19.33 0.20 -10.18
N GLU A 126 -20.57 0.71 -10.04
CA GLU A 126 -21.45 1.04 -11.14
C GLU A 126 -20.83 2.03 -12.14
N LYS A 127 -20.08 3.01 -11.63
CA LYS A 127 -19.47 4.08 -12.46
C LYS A 127 -18.06 3.75 -12.95
N SER A 128 -17.51 2.61 -12.55
CA SER A 128 -16.16 2.18 -12.92
C SER A 128 -16.17 1.30 -14.16
N ARG A 129 -15.19 1.46 -15.06
CA ARG A 129 -14.95 0.49 -16.15
C ARG A 129 -14.40 -0.84 -15.63
N TYR A 130 -13.62 -0.75 -14.59
CA TYR A 130 -13.05 -1.88 -13.87
C TYR A 130 -13.12 -1.58 -12.38
N PHE A 131 -13.56 -2.54 -11.60
CA PHE A 131 -13.61 -2.45 -10.15
C PHE A 131 -13.16 -3.77 -9.52
N LYS A 132 -12.42 -3.69 -8.43
CA LYS A 132 -12.10 -4.84 -7.60
C LYS A 132 -11.95 -4.41 -6.14
N LEU A 133 -12.69 -5.06 -5.27
CA LEU A 133 -12.47 -5.02 -3.83
C LEU A 133 -11.22 -5.85 -3.51
N LEU A 134 -10.22 -5.23 -2.91
CA LEU A 134 -8.95 -5.87 -2.57
C LEU A 134 -8.97 -6.47 -1.16
N GLY A 135 -9.65 -5.81 -0.21
CA GLY A 135 -9.74 -6.30 1.14
C GLY A 135 -10.44 -5.34 2.10
N ASN A 136 -10.89 -5.90 3.22
CA ASN A 136 -11.27 -5.17 4.41
C ASN A 136 -10.51 -5.76 5.59
N TYR A 137 -9.72 -4.96 6.27
CA TYR A 137 -8.77 -5.44 7.26
C TYR A 137 -8.59 -4.46 8.42
N LYS A 138 -7.98 -4.95 9.49
CA LYS A 138 -7.64 -4.11 10.64
C LYS A 138 -6.31 -3.39 10.37
N SER A 139 -6.37 -2.05 10.31
CA SER A 139 -5.19 -1.18 10.33
C SER A 139 -4.91 -0.71 11.76
N LYS A 140 -3.65 -0.57 12.12
CA LYS A 140 -3.19 -0.05 13.42
C LYS A 140 -2.93 1.46 13.39
N GLU A 141 -3.15 2.08 12.22
CA GLU A 141 -3.07 3.52 12.06
C GLU A 141 -4.37 4.19 12.49
#